data_5b143f3f41292298fbd9c211845244a6
#
_entry.id   5b143f3f41292298fbd9c211845244a6
#
_cell.length_a   1.000
_cell.length_b   1.000
_cell.length_c   1.000
_cell.angle_alpha   90.00
_cell.angle_beta   90.00
_cell.angle_gamma   90.00
#
_symmetry.space_group_name_H-M   'P 1'
#
loop_
_entity.id
_entity.type
_entity.pdbx_description
1 polymer ?
#
loop_
_entity_poly.entity_id
_entity_poly.type
_entity_poly.pdbx_seq_one_letter_code
_entity_poly.pdbx_strand_id
1 'polypeptide(L)'
;MTYEVVIGVEVHAQLRTKSKMFCGCSTAFGRSPNSQTCPVCLGLPGSLPVINKAAVEMAVRAGLALNCMIGQHNRFARKNYFYPDLPKGYQISQYESPICEHGWIDLSVGGMTKRVRIRRAHLEEDAGKNLHDGSVGRSLVDLNRAGTPLLEIVTEPDMRSADEVVAYLKGLRDILMYLEVCDGNMEEGSFRCEPNLSLRPVGQEALGVKVELKNINSFKFVKDAIEYEIKRQTKVLNEGGSIRQETRLWNLERGETAVMRSKEEAHDYRYFPDPDLVPLKLESDWVNAFRERLPELPAARARRFVEQYALPEYDAAVLTADKDVAQYFEASVELFPQPKTVSNWVMGELTRELNHTGTPVGASPVSPERLAALLHMVDKGTVSLKVAREIFPEMYGTGKAPEQIVQEKGLTQVSDEGALTRIIDEVLEKNPTQVAQFKEGKSQVLGFLVGQVMKASGGKANPGKVNELLKQKLG
;
A
#
# COMPACT_ATOMS: atom_id res chain seq x y z
N MET A 1 -37.02 -8.04 8.72
CA MET A 1 -36.44 -6.91 9.50
C MET A 1 -35.23 -6.36 8.78
N THR A 2 -34.98 -5.06 8.89
CA THR A 2 -33.76 -4.43 8.35
C THR A 2 -32.71 -4.43 9.43
N TYR A 3 -31.52 -4.93 9.10
CA TYR A 3 -30.39 -5.02 10.05
C TYR A 3 -29.30 -4.01 9.69
N GLU A 4 -28.64 -3.47 10.69
CA GLU A 4 -27.41 -2.71 10.58
C GLU A 4 -26.22 -3.64 10.80
N VAL A 5 -25.23 -3.55 9.92
CA VAL A 5 -23.97 -4.25 10.03
C VAL A 5 -23.05 -3.51 11.00
N VAL A 6 -22.39 -4.21 11.90
CA VAL A 6 -21.41 -3.66 12.85
C VAL A 6 -20.14 -4.48 12.81
N ILE A 7 -19.02 -3.84 12.45
CA ILE A 7 -17.74 -4.53 12.26
C ILE A 7 -16.65 -3.80 13.03
N GLY A 8 -15.89 -4.53 13.82
CA GLY A 8 -14.57 -4.19 14.33
C GLY A 8 -13.53 -5.11 13.71
N VAL A 9 -12.27 -4.68 13.70
CA VAL A 9 -11.16 -5.46 13.12
C VAL A 9 -9.99 -5.51 14.07
N GLU A 10 -9.40 -6.69 14.20
CA GLU A 10 -8.10 -6.91 14.82
C GLU A 10 -7.07 -7.12 13.70
N VAL A 11 -5.97 -6.37 13.76
CA VAL A 11 -4.88 -6.47 12.77
C VAL A 11 -3.59 -6.80 13.50
N HIS A 12 -2.91 -7.83 13.02
CA HIS A 12 -1.59 -8.23 13.50
C HIS A 12 -0.54 -7.87 12.45
N ALA A 13 0.39 -6.99 12.79
CA ALA A 13 1.47 -6.56 11.93
C ALA A 13 2.83 -7.00 12.52
N GLN A 14 3.55 -7.85 11.81
CA GLN A 14 4.92 -8.18 12.19
C GLN A 14 5.83 -6.98 11.98
N LEU A 15 6.61 -6.64 13.02
CA LEU A 15 7.51 -5.49 12.97
C LEU A 15 8.82 -5.86 12.25
N ARG A 16 9.29 -4.98 11.37
CA ARG A 16 10.51 -5.16 10.56
C ARG A 16 11.80 -5.03 11.37
N THR A 17 11.85 -5.66 12.53
CA THR A 17 13.06 -5.73 13.33
C THR A 17 14.02 -6.81 12.79
N LYS A 18 15.33 -6.64 13.02
CA LYS A 18 16.33 -7.65 12.63
C LYS A 18 16.39 -8.83 13.59
N SER A 19 15.87 -8.67 14.81
CA SER A 19 15.84 -9.69 15.85
C SER A 19 14.45 -9.80 16.48
N LYS A 20 14.20 -10.93 17.12
CA LYS A 20 12.94 -11.24 17.80
C LYS A 20 12.64 -10.29 18.96
N MET A 21 11.41 -10.38 19.49
CA MET A 21 10.90 -9.46 20.52
C MET A 21 11.71 -9.50 21.82
N PHE A 22 12.16 -10.69 22.22
CA PHE A 22 12.79 -10.90 23.52
C PHE A 22 14.14 -11.61 23.44
N CYS A 23 14.71 -11.84 22.25
CA CYS A 23 16.01 -12.46 22.05
C CYS A 23 16.69 -11.98 20.76
N GLY A 24 17.96 -12.37 20.56
CA GLY A 24 18.77 -11.99 19.41
C GLY A 24 18.57 -12.83 18.14
N CYS A 25 17.65 -13.81 18.12
CA CYS A 25 17.42 -14.62 16.92
C CYS A 25 16.89 -13.76 15.77
N SER A 26 17.29 -14.10 14.55
CA SER A 26 16.86 -13.41 13.32
C SER A 26 15.36 -13.55 13.10
N THR A 27 14.75 -12.53 12.48
CA THR A 27 13.37 -12.51 12.02
C THR A 27 13.25 -12.73 10.50
N ALA A 28 14.36 -13.06 9.81
CA ALA A 28 14.35 -13.23 8.35
C ALA A 28 13.42 -14.35 7.91
N PHE A 29 12.54 -14.05 6.95
CA PHE A 29 11.60 -15.01 6.37
C PHE A 29 12.30 -16.06 5.48
N GLY A 30 11.69 -17.25 5.32
CA GLY A 30 12.11 -18.27 4.36
C GLY A 30 13.36 -19.07 4.72
N ARG A 31 13.84 -19.01 5.97
CA ARG A 31 14.96 -19.84 6.44
C ARG A 31 14.51 -21.27 6.75
N SER A 32 15.46 -22.20 6.73
CA SER A 32 15.18 -23.61 7.07
C SER A 32 14.44 -23.71 8.42
N PRO A 33 13.44 -24.59 8.55
CA PRO A 33 12.65 -24.71 9.77
C PRO A 33 13.52 -24.88 11.02
N ASN A 34 13.15 -24.21 12.09
CA ASN A 34 13.80 -24.24 13.40
C ASN A 34 15.29 -23.81 13.41
N SER A 35 15.77 -23.11 12.36
CA SER A 35 17.14 -22.61 12.28
C SER A 35 17.36 -21.28 13.00
N GLN A 36 16.27 -20.59 13.36
CA GLN A 36 16.28 -19.25 14.00
C GLN A 36 15.67 -19.35 15.41
N THR A 37 16.17 -20.26 16.23
CA THR A 37 15.68 -20.51 17.59
C THR A 37 16.82 -20.47 18.61
N CYS A 38 16.50 -20.12 19.87
CA CYS A 38 17.42 -20.12 20.99
C CYS A 38 16.67 -20.49 22.28
N PRO A 39 17.38 -20.76 23.40
CA PRO A 39 16.74 -21.07 24.66
C PRO A 39 15.64 -20.09 25.10
N VAL A 40 15.78 -18.79 24.81
CA VAL A 40 14.79 -17.77 25.19
C VAL A 40 13.47 -17.95 24.42
N CYS A 41 13.50 -17.96 23.07
CA CYS A 41 12.28 -18.11 22.30
C CYS A 41 11.67 -19.52 22.36
N LEU A 42 12.44 -20.53 22.78
CA LEU A 42 11.96 -21.87 23.09
C LEU A 42 11.44 -22.00 24.53
N GLY A 43 11.65 -21.00 25.39
CA GLY A 43 11.21 -21.03 26.78
C GLY A 43 11.92 -22.06 27.65
N LEU A 44 13.20 -22.33 27.37
CA LEU A 44 13.95 -23.29 28.16
C LEU A 44 14.23 -22.77 29.59
N PRO A 45 14.29 -23.66 30.61
CA PRO A 45 14.51 -23.27 31.99
C PRO A 45 15.76 -22.41 32.16
N GLY A 46 15.64 -21.31 32.92
CA GLY A 46 16.75 -20.39 33.22
C GLY A 46 17.05 -19.32 32.18
N SER A 47 16.34 -19.34 31.03
CA SER A 47 16.42 -18.24 30.03
C SER A 47 15.51 -17.09 30.40
N LEU A 48 16.01 -15.84 30.24
CA LEU A 48 15.27 -14.64 30.56
C LEU A 48 15.05 -13.77 29.28
N PRO A 49 13.84 -13.21 29.10
CA PRO A 49 13.54 -12.32 27.98
C PRO A 49 14.20 -10.94 28.16
N VAL A 50 14.57 -10.30 27.04
CA VAL A 50 15.04 -8.89 27.02
C VAL A 50 14.29 -8.15 25.91
N ILE A 51 13.61 -7.05 26.26
CA ILE A 51 12.79 -6.28 25.34
C ILE A 51 13.62 -5.71 24.18
N ASN A 52 13.13 -5.91 22.95
CA ASN A 52 13.72 -5.34 21.74
C ASN A 52 13.36 -3.84 21.64
N LYS A 53 14.34 -2.96 21.81
CA LYS A 53 14.17 -1.51 21.72
C LYS A 53 13.60 -1.08 20.36
N ALA A 54 14.06 -1.66 19.25
CA ALA A 54 13.56 -1.30 17.92
C ALA A 54 12.06 -1.62 17.74
N ALA A 55 11.57 -2.70 18.36
CA ALA A 55 10.14 -3.02 18.34
C ALA A 55 9.32 -1.95 19.09
N VAL A 56 9.81 -1.48 20.23
CA VAL A 56 9.16 -0.39 20.99
C VAL A 56 9.15 0.90 20.17
N GLU A 57 10.26 1.27 19.55
CA GLU A 57 10.36 2.46 18.68
C GLU A 57 9.37 2.39 17.50
N MET A 58 9.28 1.24 16.85
CA MET A 58 8.33 1.01 15.75
C MET A 58 6.87 1.12 16.23
N ALA A 59 6.55 0.55 17.39
CA ALA A 59 5.19 0.65 17.97
C ALA A 59 4.81 2.09 18.32
N VAL A 60 5.74 2.87 18.90
CA VAL A 60 5.51 4.29 19.19
C VAL A 60 5.30 5.10 17.90
N ARG A 61 6.11 4.88 16.87
CA ARG A 61 5.95 5.55 15.58
C ARG A 61 4.60 5.21 14.93
N ALA A 62 4.21 3.94 14.95
CA ALA A 62 2.91 3.50 14.47
C ALA A 62 1.78 4.13 15.27
N GLY A 63 1.84 4.09 16.61
CA GLY A 63 0.82 4.70 17.47
C GLY A 63 0.65 6.20 17.23
N LEU A 64 1.74 6.95 17.11
CA LEU A 64 1.71 8.37 16.79
C LEU A 64 1.06 8.66 15.44
N ALA A 65 1.38 7.87 14.40
CA ALA A 65 0.79 8.01 13.08
C ALA A 65 -0.71 7.62 13.06
N LEU A 66 -1.12 6.74 13.97
CA LEU A 66 -2.50 6.34 14.18
C LEU A 66 -3.25 7.26 15.16
N ASN A 67 -2.67 8.43 15.49
CA ASN A 67 -3.23 9.39 16.42
C ASN A 67 -3.51 8.83 17.82
N CYS A 68 -2.81 7.80 18.24
CA CYS A 68 -2.96 7.20 19.56
C CYS A 68 -2.30 8.07 20.66
N MET A 69 -2.83 7.95 21.86
CA MET A 69 -2.12 8.32 23.06
C MET A 69 -1.07 7.24 23.37
N ILE A 70 0.17 7.65 23.62
CA ILE A 70 1.26 6.74 23.99
C ILE A 70 1.31 6.63 25.52
N GLY A 71 1.19 5.38 26.01
CA GLY A 71 1.28 5.10 27.44
C GLY A 71 2.69 5.36 27.97
N GLN A 72 2.81 6.15 29.05
CA GLN A 72 4.10 6.40 29.70
C GLN A 72 4.60 5.21 30.52
N HIS A 73 3.67 4.43 31.08
CA HIS A 73 3.95 3.26 31.88
C HIS A 73 3.27 2.05 31.26
N ASN A 74 4.06 1.17 30.71
CA ASN A 74 3.58 -0.01 29.99
C ASN A 74 4.06 -1.28 30.69
N ARG A 75 3.28 -2.34 30.60
CA ARG A 75 3.60 -3.61 31.23
C ARG A 75 3.30 -4.76 30.29
N PHE A 76 4.21 -5.72 30.22
CA PHE A 76 3.95 -6.99 29.57
C PHE A 76 3.29 -7.96 30.56
N ALA A 77 2.40 -8.78 30.02
CA ALA A 77 1.69 -9.84 30.72
C ALA A 77 1.83 -11.18 29.98
N ARG A 78 1.65 -12.26 30.71
CA ARG A 78 1.57 -13.60 30.14
C ARG A 78 0.14 -13.94 29.84
N LYS A 79 -0.15 -14.24 28.56
CA LYS A 79 -1.40 -14.80 28.05
C LYS A 79 -1.24 -16.32 28.00
N ASN A 80 -1.83 -17.04 28.96
CA ASN A 80 -1.58 -18.45 29.12
C ASN A 80 -2.52 -19.30 28.26
N TYR A 81 -1.96 -20.07 27.35
CA TYR A 81 -2.65 -21.11 26.59
C TYR A 81 -1.64 -22.09 26.01
N PHE A 82 -2.07 -23.33 25.79
CA PHE A 82 -1.21 -24.40 25.29
C PHE A 82 -1.50 -24.66 23.82
N TYR A 83 -0.46 -24.53 22.99
CA TYR A 83 -0.51 -24.85 21.58
C TYR A 83 0.86 -25.38 21.12
N PRO A 84 0.92 -26.31 20.13
CA PRO A 84 2.21 -26.92 19.73
C PRO A 84 3.24 -25.90 19.27
N ASP A 85 2.85 -24.78 18.65
CA ASP A 85 3.70 -23.72 18.17
C ASP A 85 3.99 -22.61 19.20
N LEU A 86 3.55 -22.80 20.44
CA LEU A 86 3.80 -21.92 21.57
C LEU A 86 4.61 -22.66 22.67
N PRO A 87 5.95 -22.81 22.50
CA PRO A 87 6.73 -23.73 23.32
C PRO A 87 6.80 -23.36 24.81
N LYS A 88 6.61 -22.08 25.15
CA LYS A 88 6.55 -21.61 26.54
C LYS A 88 5.26 -21.94 27.26
N GLY A 89 4.18 -22.27 26.53
CA GLY A 89 2.84 -22.43 27.09
C GLY A 89 2.13 -21.12 27.42
N TYR A 90 2.77 -19.98 27.11
CA TYR A 90 2.20 -18.63 27.18
C TYR A 90 2.79 -17.74 26.10
N GLN A 91 2.02 -16.71 25.72
CA GLN A 91 2.46 -15.60 24.87
C GLN A 91 2.71 -14.38 25.74
N ILE A 92 3.84 -13.71 25.54
CA ILE A 92 4.08 -12.41 26.17
C ILE A 92 3.40 -11.34 25.32
N SER A 93 2.50 -10.58 25.93
CA SER A 93 1.66 -9.58 25.30
C SER A 93 1.42 -8.41 26.28
N GLN A 94 0.76 -7.34 25.84
CA GLN A 94 0.31 -6.26 26.71
C GLN A 94 -1.22 -6.33 26.85
N TYR A 95 -1.73 -6.29 28.07
CA TYR A 95 -3.17 -6.41 28.32
C TYR A 95 -3.76 -5.18 29.00
N GLU A 96 -3.39 -4.91 30.27
CA GLU A 96 -3.96 -3.80 31.05
C GLU A 96 -3.35 -2.44 30.73
N SER A 97 -2.07 -2.44 30.28
CA SER A 97 -1.31 -1.22 30.01
C SER A 97 -0.65 -1.30 28.62
N PRO A 98 -1.45 -1.21 27.55
CA PRO A 98 -0.94 -1.24 26.18
C PRO A 98 -0.13 0.02 25.87
N ILE A 99 0.79 -0.10 24.90
CA ILE A 99 1.66 1.01 24.52
C ILE A 99 0.90 2.15 23.82
N CYS A 100 -0.23 1.86 23.14
CA CYS A 100 -1.01 2.84 22.40
C CYS A 100 -2.51 2.64 22.66
N GLU A 101 -3.23 3.75 22.92
CA GLU A 101 -4.67 3.76 23.17
C GLU A 101 -5.36 4.93 22.44
N HIS A 102 -6.66 4.78 22.21
CA HIS A 102 -7.56 5.87 21.77
C HIS A 102 -7.13 6.60 20.50
N GLY A 103 -6.69 5.86 19.49
CA GLY A 103 -6.33 6.41 18.17
C GLY A 103 -7.49 6.45 17.19
N TRP A 104 -7.17 6.85 15.95
CA TRP A 104 -8.12 6.80 14.82
C TRP A 104 -7.41 6.88 13.47
N ILE A 105 -8.14 6.43 12.43
CA ILE A 105 -7.81 6.65 11.02
C ILE A 105 -9.05 7.25 10.34
N ASP A 106 -8.85 8.30 9.53
CA ASP A 106 -9.88 8.85 8.66
C ASP A 106 -9.81 8.18 7.28
N LEU A 107 -10.91 7.58 6.84
CA LEU A 107 -11.04 6.84 5.58
C LEU A 107 -11.82 7.68 4.57
N SER A 108 -11.48 7.55 3.28
CA SER A 108 -12.31 8.05 2.18
C SER A 108 -12.99 6.86 1.51
N VAL A 109 -14.32 6.78 1.59
CA VAL A 109 -15.13 5.73 0.99
C VAL A 109 -16.32 6.36 0.29
N GLY A 110 -16.44 6.16 -1.03
CA GLY A 110 -17.55 6.71 -1.81
C GLY A 110 -17.66 8.25 -1.78
N GLY A 111 -16.53 8.94 -1.65
CA GLY A 111 -16.48 10.42 -1.55
C GLY A 111 -16.81 10.97 -0.17
N MET A 112 -17.04 10.13 0.83
CA MET A 112 -17.28 10.54 2.21
C MET A 112 -16.09 10.20 3.10
N THR A 113 -15.78 11.10 4.02
CA THR A 113 -14.78 10.83 5.07
C THR A 113 -15.45 10.19 6.27
N LYS A 114 -14.92 9.04 6.70
CA LYS A 114 -15.37 8.32 7.89
C LYS A 114 -14.20 8.08 8.83
N ARG A 115 -14.39 8.41 10.10
CA ARG A 115 -13.44 8.11 11.16
C ARG A 115 -13.68 6.72 11.72
N VAL A 116 -12.62 5.90 11.75
CA VAL A 116 -12.57 4.61 12.45
C VAL A 116 -11.66 4.77 13.65
N ARG A 117 -12.21 4.56 14.85
CA ARG A 117 -11.46 4.67 16.10
C ARG A 117 -10.65 3.40 16.33
N ILE A 118 -9.46 3.59 16.85
CA ILE A 118 -8.57 2.52 17.31
C ILE A 118 -8.67 2.49 18.82
N ARG A 119 -9.11 1.37 19.36
CA ARG A 119 -9.22 1.16 20.80
C ARG A 119 -7.84 1.12 21.43
N ARG A 120 -6.95 0.28 20.84
CA ARG A 120 -5.57 0.12 21.29
C ARG A 120 -4.68 -0.44 20.18
N ALA A 121 -3.38 -0.23 20.34
CA ALA A 121 -2.36 -1.02 19.68
C ALA A 121 -1.32 -1.44 20.73
N HIS A 122 -0.96 -2.72 20.73
CA HIS A 122 -0.08 -3.28 21.75
C HIS A 122 0.95 -4.24 21.17
N LEU A 123 2.09 -4.30 21.87
CA LEU A 123 3.19 -5.19 21.52
C LEU A 123 2.96 -6.60 22.07
N GLU A 124 3.27 -7.58 21.24
CA GLU A 124 3.31 -8.98 21.62
C GLU A 124 4.34 -9.75 20.79
N GLU A 125 4.54 -11.00 21.10
CA GLU A 125 5.35 -11.93 20.30
C GLU A 125 4.45 -12.83 19.46
N ASP A 126 4.87 -13.16 18.22
CA ASP A 126 4.15 -14.10 17.38
C ASP A 126 4.42 -15.56 17.83
N ALA A 127 3.45 -16.43 17.58
CA ALA A 127 3.59 -17.88 17.76
C ALA A 127 4.42 -18.49 16.60
N GLY A 128 4.84 -19.73 16.74
CA GLY A 128 5.43 -20.52 15.67
C GLY A 128 4.43 -20.85 14.57
N LYS A 129 4.76 -21.84 13.75
CA LYS A 129 3.89 -22.30 12.65
C LYS A 129 3.67 -23.80 12.74
N ASN A 130 2.40 -24.20 12.77
CA ASN A 130 2.01 -25.60 12.63
C ASN A 130 1.86 -25.93 11.14
N LEU A 131 2.56 -26.97 10.70
CA LEU A 131 2.48 -27.49 9.33
C LEU A 131 1.79 -28.86 9.38
N HIS A 132 0.69 -28.96 8.65
CA HIS A 132 -0.05 -30.22 8.48
C HIS A 132 0.35 -30.79 7.12
N ASP A 133 1.16 -31.85 7.11
CA ASP A 133 1.64 -32.52 5.89
C ASP A 133 0.68 -33.58 5.33
N GLY A 134 -0.56 -33.62 5.85
CA GLY A 134 -1.56 -34.63 5.47
C GLY A 134 -1.34 -36.02 6.09
N SER A 135 -0.28 -36.22 6.87
CA SER A 135 -0.05 -37.48 7.60
C SER A 135 -0.95 -37.53 8.83
N VAL A 136 -1.65 -38.65 9.00
CA VAL A 136 -2.55 -38.85 10.14
C VAL A 136 -1.74 -38.94 11.45
N GLY A 137 -2.08 -38.05 12.40
CA GLY A 137 -1.52 -38.09 13.75
C GLY A 137 -0.17 -37.38 13.94
N ARG A 138 0.29 -36.58 12.99
CA ARG A 138 1.50 -35.77 13.13
C ARG A 138 1.24 -34.31 12.78
N SER A 139 1.89 -33.42 13.53
CA SER A 139 2.02 -31.99 13.18
C SER A 139 3.51 -31.65 13.19
N LEU A 140 3.98 -30.97 12.14
CA LEU A 140 5.33 -30.43 12.10
C LEU A 140 5.28 -29.01 12.64
N VAL A 141 6.22 -28.66 13.51
CA VAL A 141 6.26 -27.35 14.15
C VAL A 141 7.53 -26.62 13.72
N ASP A 142 7.35 -25.47 13.11
CA ASP A 142 8.42 -24.53 12.80
C ASP A 142 8.37 -23.33 13.77
N LEU A 143 9.41 -23.19 14.59
CA LEU A 143 9.52 -22.15 15.60
C LEU A 143 10.33 -20.94 15.15
N ASN A 144 10.68 -20.84 13.86
CA ASN A 144 11.39 -19.68 13.34
C ASN A 144 10.61 -18.38 13.58
N ARG A 145 9.26 -18.43 13.44
CA ARG A 145 8.38 -17.28 13.69
C ARG A 145 8.15 -17.01 15.18
N ALA A 146 8.24 -18.01 16.05
CA ALA A 146 7.99 -17.85 17.48
C ALA A 146 8.89 -16.78 18.09
N GLY A 147 8.29 -15.78 18.73
CA GLY A 147 8.99 -14.62 19.30
C GLY A 147 9.24 -13.47 18.33
N THR A 148 8.78 -13.53 17.07
CA THR A 148 8.83 -12.38 16.16
C THR A 148 7.99 -11.23 16.74
N PRO A 149 8.50 -9.97 16.76
CA PRO A 149 7.75 -8.83 17.27
C PRO A 149 6.47 -8.59 16.48
N LEU A 150 5.36 -8.42 17.17
CA LEU A 150 4.05 -8.24 16.61
C LEU A 150 3.39 -7.01 17.24
N LEU A 151 2.72 -6.21 16.42
CA LEU A 151 1.85 -5.12 16.85
C LEU A 151 0.41 -5.53 16.53
N GLU A 152 -0.39 -5.74 17.57
CA GLU A 152 -1.83 -5.98 17.42
C GLU A 152 -2.57 -4.65 17.53
N ILE A 153 -3.37 -4.32 16.51
CA ILE A 153 -4.15 -3.08 16.41
C ILE A 153 -5.63 -3.45 16.41
N VAL A 154 -6.35 -2.98 17.41
CA VAL A 154 -7.77 -3.29 17.62
C VAL A 154 -8.61 -2.05 17.42
N THR A 155 -9.61 -2.11 16.54
CA THR A 155 -10.54 -1.00 16.31
C THR A 155 -11.74 -1.06 17.25
N GLU A 156 -12.44 0.07 17.41
CA GLU A 156 -13.83 0.08 17.81
C GLU A 156 -14.71 -0.44 16.65
N PRO A 157 -15.94 -0.95 16.93
CA PRO A 157 -16.81 -1.50 15.91
C PRO A 157 -17.55 -0.40 15.12
N ASP A 158 -16.80 0.48 14.48
CA ASP A 158 -17.30 1.66 13.80
C ASP A 158 -17.67 1.40 12.32
N MET A 159 -17.17 0.32 11.73
CA MET A 159 -17.39 0.03 10.31
C MET A 159 -18.73 -0.64 10.06
N ARG A 160 -19.33 -0.35 8.88
CA ARG A 160 -20.70 -0.77 8.51
C ARG A 160 -20.77 -1.55 7.20
N SER A 161 -19.66 -1.68 6.47
CA SER A 161 -19.62 -2.42 5.20
C SER A 161 -18.26 -3.08 4.98
N ALA A 162 -18.22 -4.05 4.06
CA ALA A 162 -17.00 -4.69 3.63
C ALA A 162 -16.03 -3.70 2.96
N ASP A 163 -16.57 -2.74 2.20
CA ASP A 163 -15.77 -1.70 1.54
C ASP A 163 -15.08 -0.78 2.54
N GLU A 164 -15.75 -0.42 3.65
CA GLU A 164 -15.14 0.34 4.74
C GLU A 164 -14.00 -0.44 5.41
N VAL A 165 -14.17 -1.74 5.62
CA VAL A 165 -13.12 -2.61 6.18
C VAL A 165 -11.92 -2.69 5.25
N VAL A 166 -12.14 -2.88 3.95
CA VAL A 166 -11.05 -2.91 2.96
C VAL A 166 -10.32 -1.57 2.89
N ALA A 167 -11.06 -0.45 2.93
CA ALA A 167 -10.45 0.89 2.95
C ALA A 167 -9.61 1.10 4.22
N TYR A 168 -10.12 0.68 5.39
CA TYR A 168 -9.38 0.73 6.66
C TYR A 168 -8.08 -0.07 6.58
N LEU A 169 -8.16 -1.33 6.14
CA LEU A 169 -7.00 -2.21 6.07
C LEU A 169 -5.93 -1.71 5.10
N LYS A 170 -6.34 -1.16 3.95
CA LYS A 170 -5.42 -0.53 3.00
C LYS A 170 -4.76 0.71 3.61
N GLY A 171 -5.54 1.63 4.17
CA GLY A 171 -5.01 2.83 4.80
C GLY A 171 -4.07 2.53 5.96
N LEU A 172 -4.40 1.56 6.81
CA LEU A 172 -3.53 1.10 7.90
C LEU A 172 -2.22 0.50 7.35
N ARG A 173 -2.33 -0.41 6.38
CA ARG A 173 -1.17 -1.03 5.73
C ARG A 173 -0.24 0.03 5.12
N ASP A 174 -0.80 0.98 4.38
CA ASP A 174 -0.03 2.04 3.73
C ASP A 174 0.70 2.91 4.76
N ILE A 175 0.07 3.25 5.89
CA ILE A 175 0.72 3.95 7.01
C ILE A 175 1.90 3.14 7.55
N LEU A 176 1.69 1.84 7.86
CA LEU A 176 2.73 1.00 8.43
C LEU A 176 3.91 0.77 7.48
N MET A 177 3.64 0.61 6.19
CA MET A 177 4.67 0.50 5.15
C MET A 177 5.43 1.83 4.98
N TYR A 178 4.73 2.96 4.96
CA TYR A 178 5.32 4.29 4.84
C TYR A 178 6.28 4.62 5.99
N LEU A 179 5.95 4.12 7.19
CA LEU A 179 6.80 4.21 8.37
C LEU A 179 7.91 3.14 8.40
N GLU A 180 7.93 2.22 7.42
CA GLU A 180 8.85 1.07 7.41
C GLU A 180 8.73 0.18 8.65
N VAL A 181 7.55 0.16 9.27
CA VAL A 181 7.25 -0.62 10.49
C VAL A 181 6.88 -2.06 10.15
N CYS A 182 6.16 -2.28 9.03
CA CYS A 182 5.71 -3.58 8.54
C CYS A 182 5.90 -3.63 7.01
N ASP A 183 6.06 -4.81 6.42
CA ASP A 183 6.12 -5.00 4.97
C ASP A 183 4.74 -5.13 4.31
N GLY A 184 3.68 -5.27 5.12
CA GLY A 184 2.31 -5.33 4.65
C GLY A 184 1.95 -6.58 3.85
N ASN A 185 2.73 -7.66 3.93
CA ASN A 185 2.52 -8.87 3.15
C ASN A 185 1.51 -9.81 3.82
N MET A 186 0.30 -9.88 3.24
CA MET A 186 -0.77 -10.75 3.72
C MET A 186 -0.53 -12.23 3.37
N GLU A 187 0.14 -12.51 2.25
CA GLU A 187 0.37 -13.89 1.78
C GLU A 187 1.41 -14.62 2.65
N GLU A 188 2.45 -13.92 3.08
CA GLU A 188 3.45 -14.45 4.01
C GLU A 188 2.97 -14.41 5.47
N GLY A 189 1.86 -13.70 5.75
CA GLY A 189 1.26 -13.58 7.07
C GLY A 189 1.95 -12.58 8.00
N SER A 190 2.74 -11.66 7.45
CA SER A 190 3.29 -10.53 8.20
C SER A 190 2.26 -9.42 8.47
N PHE A 191 1.18 -9.40 7.69
CA PHE A 191 0.01 -8.54 7.91
C PHE A 191 -1.25 -9.41 7.87
N ARG A 192 -1.88 -9.63 9.01
CA ARG A 192 -3.07 -10.45 9.17
C ARG A 192 -4.23 -9.61 9.69
N CYS A 193 -5.45 -9.95 9.31
CA CYS A 193 -6.65 -9.27 9.80
C CYS A 193 -7.73 -10.27 10.20
N GLU A 194 -8.43 -9.95 11.26
CA GLU A 194 -9.51 -10.74 11.83
C GLU A 194 -10.74 -9.86 12.04
N PRO A 195 -11.67 -9.78 11.05
CA PRO A 195 -12.91 -9.04 11.20
C PRO A 195 -13.83 -9.72 12.23
N ASN A 196 -14.38 -8.90 13.13
CA ASN A 196 -15.40 -9.25 14.09
C ASN A 196 -16.72 -8.62 13.64
N LEU A 197 -17.69 -9.41 13.19
CA LEU A 197 -18.93 -8.96 12.58
C LEU A 197 -20.14 -9.35 13.39
N SER A 198 -21.10 -8.42 13.55
CA SER A 198 -22.43 -8.69 14.09
C SER A 198 -23.50 -7.92 13.33
N LEU A 199 -24.75 -8.40 13.41
CA LEU A 199 -25.93 -7.69 12.92
C LEU A 199 -26.81 -7.28 14.10
N ARG A 200 -27.38 -6.07 14.01
CA ARG A 200 -28.40 -5.59 14.96
C ARG A 200 -29.60 -4.99 14.23
N PRO A 201 -30.81 -5.02 14.76
CA PRO A 201 -31.93 -4.29 14.18
C PRO A 201 -31.63 -2.79 14.06
N VAL A 202 -32.03 -2.17 12.96
CA VAL A 202 -31.84 -0.72 12.75
C VAL A 202 -32.51 0.06 13.89
N GLY A 203 -31.77 1.02 14.46
CA GLY A 203 -32.22 1.85 15.59
C GLY A 203 -31.96 1.25 16.97
N GLN A 204 -31.41 0.03 17.07
CA GLN A 204 -31.02 -0.59 18.35
C GLN A 204 -29.57 -0.21 18.70
N GLU A 205 -29.32 0.25 19.93
CA GLU A 205 -27.97 0.58 20.39
C GLU A 205 -27.13 -0.66 20.76
N ALA A 206 -27.79 -1.68 21.37
CA ALA A 206 -27.12 -2.89 21.79
C ALA A 206 -26.53 -3.65 20.61
N LEU A 207 -25.29 -4.11 20.76
CA LEU A 207 -24.60 -4.90 19.72
C LEU A 207 -25.22 -6.30 19.62
N GLY A 208 -25.24 -6.84 18.42
CA GLY A 208 -25.56 -8.25 18.16
C GLY A 208 -24.42 -9.19 18.59
N VAL A 209 -24.68 -10.49 18.49
CA VAL A 209 -23.67 -11.52 18.76
C VAL A 209 -22.62 -11.50 17.66
N LYS A 210 -21.35 -11.32 18.04
CA LYS A 210 -20.24 -11.23 17.09
C LYS A 210 -19.74 -12.59 16.63
N VAL A 211 -19.36 -12.64 15.36
CA VAL A 211 -18.62 -13.74 14.73
C VAL A 211 -17.27 -13.22 14.27
N GLU A 212 -16.22 -13.94 14.61
CA GLU A 212 -14.85 -13.67 14.21
C GLU A 212 -14.51 -14.42 12.91
N LEU A 213 -13.95 -13.72 11.94
CA LEU A 213 -13.54 -14.30 10.65
C LEU A 213 -12.03 -14.45 10.60
N LYS A 214 -11.53 -15.65 10.25
CA LYS A 214 -10.10 -15.97 10.15
C LYS A 214 -9.74 -16.60 8.81
N ASN A 215 -8.43 -16.82 8.60
CA ASN A 215 -7.87 -17.43 7.39
C ASN A 215 -8.08 -16.59 6.13
N ILE A 216 -7.84 -15.30 6.23
CA ILE A 216 -8.02 -14.34 5.15
C ILE A 216 -6.66 -13.71 4.81
N ASN A 217 -6.18 -13.94 3.59
CA ASN A 217 -4.84 -13.53 3.15
C ASN A 217 -4.83 -12.56 1.96
N SER A 218 -5.97 -11.92 1.67
CA SER A 218 -6.04 -10.83 0.68
C SER A 218 -7.23 -9.91 0.96
N PHE A 219 -7.14 -8.65 0.52
CA PHE A 219 -8.23 -7.68 0.65
C PHE A 219 -9.51 -8.11 -0.09
N LYS A 220 -9.37 -8.84 -1.20
CA LYS A 220 -10.50 -9.42 -1.91
C LYS A 220 -11.22 -10.44 -1.02
N PHE A 221 -10.50 -11.35 -0.40
CA PHE A 221 -11.09 -12.37 0.47
C PHE A 221 -11.66 -11.79 1.76
N VAL A 222 -11.12 -10.66 2.25
CA VAL A 222 -11.76 -9.91 3.35
C VAL A 222 -13.15 -9.47 2.94
N LYS A 223 -13.29 -8.85 1.76
CA LYS A 223 -14.58 -8.40 1.23
C LYS A 223 -15.54 -9.57 1.05
N ASP A 224 -15.10 -10.60 0.35
CA ASP A 224 -15.91 -11.77 0.04
C ASP A 224 -16.42 -12.47 1.32
N ALA A 225 -15.54 -12.68 2.31
CA ALA A 225 -15.88 -13.32 3.59
C ALA A 225 -16.89 -12.49 4.40
N ILE A 226 -16.71 -11.18 4.48
CA ILE A 226 -17.64 -10.27 5.19
C ILE A 226 -19.01 -10.27 4.49
N GLU A 227 -19.06 -10.14 3.17
CA GLU A 227 -20.31 -10.13 2.41
C GLU A 227 -21.07 -11.46 2.53
N TYR A 228 -20.34 -12.58 2.51
CA TYR A 228 -20.94 -13.90 2.75
C TYR A 228 -21.53 -13.98 4.16
N GLU A 229 -20.77 -13.57 5.17
CA GLU A 229 -21.21 -13.67 6.56
C GLU A 229 -22.39 -12.75 6.87
N ILE A 230 -22.45 -11.55 6.29
CA ILE A 230 -23.64 -10.68 6.36
C ILE A 230 -24.88 -11.40 5.82
N LYS A 231 -24.77 -12.03 4.64
CA LYS A 231 -25.88 -12.77 4.03
C LYS A 231 -26.31 -13.95 4.90
N ARG A 232 -25.33 -14.70 5.41
CA ARG A 232 -25.59 -15.87 6.30
C ARG A 232 -26.32 -15.44 7.57
N GLN A 233 -25.82 -14.44 8.29
CA GLN A 233 -26.45 -13.97 9.54
C GLN A 233 -27.83 -13.38 9.26
N THR A 234 -28.00 -12.60 8.20
CA THR A 234 -29.29 -12.05 7.80
C THR A 234 -30.32 -13.14 7.54
N LYS A 235 -29.92 -14.22 6.84
CA LYS A 235 -30.79 -15.37 6.58
C LYS A 235 -31.22 -16.03 7.90
N VAL A 236 -30.28 -16.39 8.76
CA VAL A 236 -30.57 -17.06 10.06
C VAL A 236 -31.53 -16.21 10.90
N LEU A 237 -31.28 -14.89 11.01
CA LEU A 237 -32.14 -14.01 11.82
C LEU A 237 -33.55 -13.84 11.22
N ASN A 238 -33.67 -13.76 9.88
CA ASN A 238 -34.99 -13.67 9.21
C ASN A 238 -35.83 -14.97 9.34
N GLU A 239 -35.15 -16.13 9.45
CA GLU A 239 -35.79 -17.43 9.70
C GLU A 239 -36.10 -17.65 11.19
N GLY A 240 -35.89 -16.64 12.05
CA GLY A 240 -36.19 -16.73 13.49
C GLY A 240 -35.14 -17.48 14.30
N GLY A 241 -33.98 -17.78 13.69
CA GLY A 241 -32.85 -18.40 14.38
C GLY A 241 -32.03 -17.38 15.18
N SER A 242 -30.98 -17.86 15.85
CA SER A 242 -30.06 -17.06 16.63
C SER A 242 -28.61 -17.24 16.16
N ILE A 243 -27.83 -16.15 16.22
CA ILE A 243 -26.40 -16.21 15.96
C ILE A 243 -25.68 -16.69 17.22
N ARG A 244 -24.73 -17.61 17.04
CA ARG A 244 -23.83 -18.03 18.11
C ARG A 244 -22.51 -17.31 18.01
N GLN A 245 -21.89 -17.02 19.15
CA GLN A 245 -20.54 -16.47 19.19
C GLN A 245 -19.55 -17.56 18.82
N GLU A 246 -18.93 -17.41 17.65
CA GLU A 246 -18.03 -18.42 17.09
C GLU A 246 -16.92 -17.79 16.27
N THR A 247 -15.83 -18.54 16.06
CA THR A 247 -14.79 -18.24 15.07
C THR A 247 -15.06 -19.07 13.82
N ARG A 248 -15.06 -18.40 12.65
CA ARG A 248 -15.28 -19.03 11.36
C ARG A 248 -14.09 -18.82 10.44
N LEU A 249 -13.72 -19.87 9.69
CA LEU A 249 -12.66 -19.83 8.68
C LEU A 249 -13.25 -19.53 7.31
N TRP A 250 -12.62 -18.62 6.57
CA TRP A 250 -12.92 -18.47 5.15
C TRP A 250 -12.37 -19.66 4.36
N ASN A 251 -13.24 -20.37 3.65
CA ASN A 251 -12.89 -21.43 2.72
C ASN A 251 -12.86 -20.86 1.30
N LEU A 252 -11.65 -20.74 0.75
CA LEU A 252 -11.43 -20.14 -0.57
C LEU A 252 -12.05 -20.95 -1.71
N GLU A 253 -12.00 -22.28 -1.62
CA GLU A 253 -12.50 -23.16 -2.68
C GLU A 253 -14.02 -23.13 -2.78
N ARG A 254 -14.70 -23.07 -1.63
CA ARG A 254 -16.15 -23.05 -1.57
C ARG A 254 -16.77 -21.66 -1.57
N GLY A 255 -15.97 -20.62 -1.32
CA GLY A 255 -16.48 -19.25 -1.18
C GLY A 255 -17.44 -19.08 0.00
N GLU A 256 -17.21 -19.78 1.10
CA GLU A 256 -18.05 -19.76 2.29
C GLU A 256 -17.25 -19.74 3.60
N THR A 257 -17.90 -19.36 4.69
CA THR A 257 -17.32 -19.47 6.02
C THR A 257 -17.71 -20.79 6.67
N ALA A 258 -16.75 -21.48 7.30
CA ALA A 258 -16.99 -22.72 8.06
C ALA A 258 -16.66 -22.53 9.55
N VAL A 259 -17.41 -23.15 10.44
CA VAL A 259 -17.16 -23.10 11.89
C VAL A 259 -15.81 -23.73 12.19
N MET A 260 -14.93 -23.03 12.89
CA MET A 260 -13.67 -23.53 13.39
C MET A 260 -13.81 -24.04 14.83
N ARG A 261 -14.41 -23.21 15.68
CA ARG A 261 -14.68 -23.52 17.09
C ARG A 261 -15.85 -22.68 17.61
N SER A 262 -16.62 -23.23 18.55
CA SER A 262 -17.56 -22.43 19.33
C SER A 262 -16.83 -21.78 20.51
N LYS A 263 -17.29 -20.59 20.95
CA LYS A 263 -16.75 -19.92 22.15
C LYS A 263 -17.33 -20.41 23.48
N GLU A 264 -18.06 -21.51 23.49
CA GLU A 264 -18.42 -22.20 24.74
C GLU A 264 -17.17 -22.65 25.52
N GLU A 265 -16.03 -22.80 24.83
CA GLU A 265 -14.69 -23.00 25.38
C GLU A 265 -13.84 -21.70 25.36
N ALA A 266 -14.42 -20.58 25.82
CA ALA A 266 -13.61 -19.36 25.98
C ALA A 266 -12.48 -19.64 26.98
N HIS A 267 -11.26 -19.76 26.48
CA HIS A 267 -10.09 -19.95 27.34
C HIS A 267 -9.97 -18.74 28.26
N ASP A 268 -10.05 -18.98 29.56
CA ASP A 268 -9.57 -18.05 30.56
C ASP A 268 -8.03 -18.00 30.43
N TYR A 269 -7.51 -16.98 29.79
CA TYR A 269 -6.06 -16.82 29.57
C TYR A 269 -5.30 -16.51 30.84
N ARG A 270 -5.96 -16.27 31.97
CA ARG A 270 -5.34 -16.00 33.27
C ARG A 270 -4.16 -15.03 33.14
N TYR A 271 -4.43 -13.86 32.55
CA TYR A 271 -3.40 -12.83 32.41
C TYR A 271 -2.81 -12.44 33.77
N PHE A 272 -1.50 -12.37 33.83
CA PHE A 272 -0.77 -11.76 34.94
C PHE A 272 0.49 -11.08 34.41
N PRO A 273 1.03 -10.05 35.12
CA PRO A 273 2.24 -9.38 34.73
C PRO A 273 3.40 -10.37 34.59
N ASP A 274 4.18 -10.23 33.49
CA ASP A 274 5.36 -11.07 33.30
C ASP A 274 6.41 -10.75 34.37
N PRO A 275 6.83 -11.69 35.25
CA PRO A 275 7.75 -11.43 36.34
C PRO A 275 9.18 -11.20 35.88
N ASP A 276 9.54 -11.64 34.66
CA ASP A 276 10.89 -11.55 34.09
C ASP A 276 11.12 -10.24 33.32
N LEU A 277 10.05 -9.44 33.10
CA LEU A 277 10.12 -8.17 32.39
C LEU A 277 9.80 -6.99 33.32
N VAL A 278 10.75 -6.05 33.37
CA VAL A 278 10.52 -4.79 34.08
C VAL A 278 9.47 -3.93 33.35
N PRO A 279 8.68 -3.11 34.07
CA PRO A 279 7.77 -2.14 33.44
C PRO A 279 8.54 -1.23 32.48
N LEU A 280 7.96 -1.05 31.27
CA LEU A 280 8.51 -0.17 30.26
C LEU A 280 8.04 1.26 30.53
N LYS A 281 9.00 2.15 30.83
CA LYS A 281 8.76 3.58 31.03
C LYS A 281 9.18 4.35 29.78
N LEU A 282 8.27 5.12 29.21
CA LEU A 282 8.50 5.97 28.04
C LEU A 282 8.43 7.43 28.46
N GLU A 283 9.58 8.10 28.41
CA GLU A 283 9.65 9.53 28.77
C GLU A 283 9.00 10.38 27.66
N SER A 284 8.28 11.43 28.06
CA SER A 284 7.55 12.29 27.13
C SER A 284 8.45 12.93 26.06
N ASP A 285 9.64 13.37 26.44
CA ASP A 285 10.60 13.98 25.49
C ASP A 285 11.07 12.99 24.45
N TRP A 286 11.28 11.73 24.85
CA TRP A 286 11.63 10.67 23.92
C TRP A 286 10.50 10.38 22.93
N VAL A 287 9.25 10.34 23.38
CA VAL A 287 8.08 10.16 22.51
C VAL A 287 7.91 11.36 21.56
N ASN A 288 8.08 12.59 22.07
CA ASN A 288 7.97 13.81 21.27
C ASN A 288 9.04 13.87 20.16
N ALA A 289 10.25 13.41 20.42
CA ALA A 289 11.28 13.31 19.40
C ALA A 289 10.89 12.42 18.22
N PHE A 290 10.06 11.38 18.42
CA PHE A 290 9.49 10.59 17.32
C PHE A 290 8.37 11.35 16.61
N ARG A 291 7.53 12.07 17.34
CA ARG A 291 6.44 12.89 16.76
C ARG A 291 6.98 13.94 15.79
N GLU A 292 8.06 14.61 16.14
CA GLU A 292 8.71 15.62 15.29
C GLU A 292 9.35 15.04 14.03
N ARG A 293 9.74 13.76 14.08
CA ARG A 293 10.38 13.05 12.96
C ARG A 293 9.43 12.20 12.13
N LEU A 294 8.13 12.21 12.44
CA LEU A 294 7.16 11.48 11.62
C LEU A 294 7.16 12.06 10.20
N PRO A 295 7.25 11.23 9.17
CA PRO A 295 7.10 11.71 7.80
C PRO A 295 5.65 12.20 7.57
N GLU A 296 5.45 13.01 6.57
CA GLU A 296 4.11 13.32 6.09
C GLU A 296 3.43 12.02 5.64
N LEU A 297 2.27 11.71 6.24
CA LEU A 297 1.57 10.44 5.99
C LEU A 297 0.86 10.42 4.61
N PRO A 298 0.59 9.25 4.01
CA PRO A 298 0.04 9.13 2.67
C PRO A 298 -1.21 9.97 2.43
N ALA A 299 -2.18 9.94 3.34
CA ALA A 299 -3.44 10.70 3.19
C ALA A 299 -3.24 12.24 3.26
N ALA A 300 -2.30 12.72 4.09
CA ALA A 300 -1.95 14.13 4.15
C ALA A 300 -1.22 14.57 2.87
N ARG A 301 -0.27 13.76 2.42
CA ARG A 301 0.50 14.01 1.21
C ARG A 301 -0.38 13.99 -0.03
N ALA A 302 -1.35 13.07 -0.12
CA ALA A 302 -2.31 13.03 -1.22
C ALA A 302 -3.15 14.33 -1.29
N ARG A 303 -3.66 14.80 -0.14
CA ARG A 303 -4.37 16.09 -0.08
C ARG A 303 -3.48 17.25 -0.54
N ARG A 304 -2.24 17.30 -0.06
CA ARG A 304 -1.28 18.31 -0.49
C ARG A 304 -1.00 18.23 -2.00
N PHE A 305 -0.91 17.05 -2.58
CA PHE A 305 -0.72 16.89 -4.03
C PHE A 305 -1.91 17.41 -4.84
N VAL A 306 -3.12 17.23 -4.35
CA VAL A 306 -4.32 17.84 -4.97
C VAL A 306 -4.27 19.36 -4.85
N GLU A 307 -3.98 19.90 -3.67
CA GLU A 307 -3.98 21.35 -3.41
C GLU A 307 -2.79 22.07 -4.07
N GLN A 308 -1.58 21.54 -3.93
CA GLN A 308 -0.34 22.18 -4.38
C GLN A 308 -0.09 22.00 -5.87
N TYR A 309 -0.37 20.80 -6.39
CA TYR A 309 -0.05 20.42 -7.77
C TYR A 309 -1.28 20.33 -8.68
N ALA A 310 -2.46 20.64 -8.17
CA ALA A 310 -3.75 20.54 -8.89
C ALA A 310 -3.96 19.17 -9.56
N LEU A 311 -3.48 18.09 -8.93
CA LEU A 311 -3.68 16.74 -9.44
C LEU A 311 -5.10 16.24 -9.13
N PRO A 312 -5.67 15.38 -9.98
CA PRO A 312 -6.86 14.62 -9.63
C PRO A 312 -6.64 13.78 -8.37
N GLU A 313 -7.66 13.61 -7.54
CA GLU A 313 -7.60 12.78 -6.32
C GLU A 313 -7.05 11.37 -6.58
N TYR A 314 -7.45 10.76 -7.68
CA TYR A 314 -6.97 9.44 -8.08
C TYR A 314 -5.45 9.42 -8.31
N ASP A 315 -4.92 10.39 -9.08
CA ASP A 315 -3.49 10.48 -9.35
C ASP A 315 -2.70 10.71 -8.05
N ALA A 316 -3.18 11.64 -7.22
CA ALA A 316 -2.57 11.94 -5.93
C ALA A 316 -2.53 10.69 -5.02
N ALA A 317 -3.63 9.94 -4.93
CA ALA A 317 -3.69 8.71 -4.14
C ALA A 317 -2.72 7.64 -4.65
N VAL A 318 -2.62 7.44 -5.97
CA VAL A 318 -1.70 6.46 -6.57
C VAL A 318 -0.24 6.83 -6.34
N LEU A 319 0.13 8.10 -6.57
CA LEU A 319 1.50 8.59 -6.40
C LEU A 319 1.97 8.57 -4.94
N THR A 320 1.05 8.71 -3.99
CA THR A 320 1.39 8.79 -2.56
C THR A 320 1.20 7.48 -1.81
N ALA A 321 0.72 6.42 -2.47
CA ALA A 321 0.62 5.08 -1.88
C ALA A 321 1.99 4.50 -1.49
N ASP A 322 3.04 4.88 -2.23
CA ASP A 322 4.43 4.51 -1.96
C ASP A 322 5.25 5.78 -1.69
N LYS A 323 6.05 5.76 -0.61
CA LYS A 323 6.86 6.90 -0.16
C LYS A 323 7.90 7.31 -1.20
N ASP A 324 8.57 6.33 -1.79
CA ASP A 324 9.67 6.57 -2.72
C ASP A 324 9.14 7.04 -4.07
N VAL A 325 7.97 6.54 -4.51
CA VAL A 325 7.26 7.03 -5.70
C VAL A 325 6.86 8.50 -5.53
N ALA A 326 6.33 8.85 -4.36
CA ALA A 326 5.96 10.22 -4.06
C ALA A 326 7.17 11.16 -4.04
N GLN A 327 8.29 10.74 -3.46
CA GLN A 327 9.54 11.51 -3.47
C GLN A 327 10.10 11.68 -4.89
N TYR A 328 10.08 10.60 -5.69
CA TYR A 328 10.49 10.66 -7.09
C TYR A 328 9.65 11.65 -7.91
N PHE A 329 8.33 11.62 -7.70
CA PHE A 329 7.41 12.56 -8.34
C PHE A 329 7.74 14.02 -7.97
N GLU A 330 7.89 14.33 -6.68
CA GLU A 330 8.21 15.69 -6.21
C GLU A 330 9.55 16.17 -6.75
N ALA A 331 10.61 15.35 -6.69
CA ALA A 331 11.91 15.68 -7.26
C ALA A 331 11.83 15.93 -8.79
N SER A 332 11.00 15.16 -9.49
CA SER A 332 10.78 15.38 -10.92
C SER A 332 10.02 16.68 -11.22
N VAL A 333 9.03 17.04 -10.38
CA VAL A 333 8.27 18.30 -10.54
C VAL A 333 9.14 19.53 -10.23
N GLU A 334 10.04 19.44 -9.26
CA GLU A 334 11.01 20.52 -9.00
C GLU A 334 11.88 20.84 -10.23
N LEU A 335 12.24 19.82 -11.00
CA LEU A 335 13.06 19.95 -12.19
C LEU A 335 12.26 20.27 -13.46
N PHE A 336 11.02 19.81 -13.53
CA PHE A 336 10.10 20.04 -14.64
C PHE A 336 8.71 20.44 -14.10
N PRO A 337 8.39 21.75 -14.00
CA PRO A 337 7.24 22.28 -13.27
C PRO A 337 5.90 22.10 -14.03
N GLN A 338 5.61 20.90 -14.51
CA GLN A 338 4.34 20.48 -15.10
C GLN A 338 3.82 19.22 -14.38
N PRO A 339 3.21 19.35 -13.19
CA PRO A 339 2.88 18.21 -12.34
C PRO A 339 2.03 17.12 -13.02
N LYS A 340 1.03 17.52 -13.83
CA LYS A 340 0.18 16.55 -14.54
C LYS A 340 0.96 15.75 -15.59
N THR A 341 1.91 16.36 -16.27
CA THR A 341 2.77 15.66 -17.22
C THR A 341 3.67 14.66 -16.48
N VAL A 342 4.32 15.10 -15.40
CA VAL A 342 5.17 14.24 -14.58
C VAL A 342 4.36 13.07 -13.99
N SER A 343 3.16 13.34 -13.43
CA SER A 343 2.25 12.32 -12.92
C SER A 343 1.97 11.24 -13.96
N ASN A 344 1.61 11.62 -15.18
CA ASN A 344 1.31 10.67 -16.24
C ASN A 344 2.52 9.77 -16.58
N TRP A 345 3.73 10.33 -16.58
CA TRP A 345 4.96 9.59 -16.87
C TRP A 345 5.36 8.64 -15.73
N VAL A 346 5.25 9.10 -14.48
CA VAL A 346 5.55 8.27 -13.31
C VAL A 346 4.55 7.12 -13.20
N MET A 347 3.26 7.40 -13.30
CA MET A 347 2.21 6.38 -13.20
C MET A 347 2.13 5.45 -14.41
N GLY A 348 2.57 5.91 -15.58
CA GLY A 348 2.56 5.16 -16.82
C GLY A 348 3.88 4.48 -17.11
N GLU A 349 4.78 5.18 -17.80
CA GLU A 349 6.01 4.64 -18.37
C GLU A 349 6.98 4.13 -17.30
N LEU A 350 7.23 4.91 -16.24
CA LEU A 350 8.14 4.51 -15.17
C LEU A 350 7.60 3.28 -14.41
N THR A 351 6.36 3.34 -13.95
CA THR A 351 5.75 2.23 -13.18
C THR A 351 5.68 0.94 -14.01
N ARG A 352 5.45 1.02 -15.32
CA ARG A 352 5.47 -0.13 -16.21
C ARG A 352 6.83 -0.83 -16.21
N GLU A 353 7.93 -0.07 -16.35
CA GLU A 353 9.28 -0.64 -16.36
C GLU A 353 9.69 -1.19 -14.99
N LEU A 354 9.35 -0.47 -13.89
CA LEU A 354 9.58 -0.94 -12.53
C LEU A 354 8.90 -2.28 -12.26
N ASN A 355 7.62 -2.41 -12.64
CA ASN A 355 6.85 -3.64 -12.48
C ASN A 355 7.40 -4.79 -13.33
N HIS A 356 7.82 -4.50 -14.57
CA HIS A 356 8.40 -5.51 -15.47
C HIS A 356 9.70 -6.09 -14.92
N THR A 357 10.52 -5.26 -14.27
CA THR A 357 11.82 -5.67 -13.73
C THR A 357 11.79 -6.07 -12.25
N GLY A 358 10.68 -5.83 -11.54
CA GLY A 358 10.61 -6.01 -10.08
C GLY A 358 11.52 -5.05 -9.31
N THR A 359 11.90 -3.91 -9.91
CA THR A 359 12.84 -2.95 -9.33
C THR A 359 12.09 -1.92 -8.48
N PRO A 360 12.48 -1.64 -7.22
CA PRO A 360 11.91 -0.54 -6.45
C PRO A 360 12.31 0.82 -7.07
N VAL A 361 11.44 1.82 -6.96
CA VAL A 361 11.65 3.13 -7.58
C VAL A 361 12.95 3.81 -7.13
N GLY A 362 13.35 3.64 -5.87
CA GLY A 362 14.63 4.17 -5.35
C GLY A 362 15.88 3.58 -6.01
N ALA A 363 15.74 2.43 -6.70
CA ALA A 363 16.81 1.81 -7.49
C ALA A 363 16.59 1.96 -9.01
N SER A 364 15.67 2.83 -9.44
CA SER A 364 15.39 3.09 -10.85
C SER A 364 16.63 3.58 -11.60
N PRO A 365 16.98 2.97 -12.75
CA PRO A 365 18.04 3.48 -13.63
C PRO A 365 17.74 4.86 -14.22
N VAL A 366 16.45 5.21 -14.33
CA VAL A 366 16.01 6.54 -14.75
C VAL A 366 15.74 7.38 -13.50
N SER A 367 16.67 8.30 -13.18
CA SER A 367 16.50 9.24 -12.07
C SER A 367 15.50 10.36 -12.42
N PRO A 368 15.01 11.15 -11.41
CA PRO A 368 14.19 12.32 -11.65
C PRO A 368 14.79 13.32 -12.66
N GLU A 369 16.10 13.53 -12.62
CA GLU A 369 16.82 14.42 -13.54
C GLU A 369 16.74 13.92 -14.99
N ARG A 370 16.90 12.62 -15.20
CA ARG A 370 16.80 12.01 -16.54
C ARG A 370 15.38 12.05 -17.09
N LEU A 371 14.38 11.82 -16.24
CA LEU A 371 12.99 11.98 -16.63
C LEU A 371 12.70 13.43 -17.00
N ALA A 372 13.11 14.39 -16.17
CA ALA A 372 12.95 15.82 -16.44
C ALA A 372 13.64 16.25 -17.73
N ALA A 373 14.87 15.77 -17.98
CA ALA A 373 15.58 16.05 -19.23
C ALA A 373 14.81 15.56 -20.46
N LEU A 374 14.26 14.35 -20.43
CA LEU A 374 13.42 13.83 -21.48
C LEU A 374 12.17 14.69 -21.70
N LEU A 375 11.49 15.07 -20.62
CA LEU A 375 10.29 15.92 -20.68
C LEU A 375 10.60 17.32 -21.23
N HIS A 376 11.74 17.91 -20.87
CA HIS A 376 12.20 19.16 -21.47
C HIS A 376 12.47 19.06 -22.98
N MET A 377 12.97 17.92 -23.45
CA MET A 377 13.15 17.69 -24.89
C MET A 377 11.81 17.61 -25.63
N VAL A 378 10.79 17.03 -24.99
CA VAL A 378 9.43 17.00 -25.55
C VAL A 378 8.82 18.41 -25.58
N ASP A 379 8.93 19.14 -24.47
CA ASP A 379 8.36 20.48 -24.31
C ASP A 379 8.99 21.49 -25.31
N LYS A 380 10.32 21.40 -25.50
CA LYS A 380 11.06 22.20 -26.51
C LYS A 380 10.81 21.73 -27.95
N GLY A 381 10.09 20.63 -28.15
CA GLY A 381 9.87 20.05 -29.48
C GLY A 381 11.13 19.45 -30.12
N THR A 382 12.16 19.14 -29.33
CA THR A 382 13.36 18.42 -29.80
C THR A 382 13.04 17.00 -30.21
N VAL A 383 12.14 16.34 -29.47
CA VAL A 383 11.59 15.04 -29.78
C VAL A 383 10.07 15.06 -29.63
N SER A 384 9.36 14.18 -30.37
CA SER A 384 7.93 14.03 -30.19
C SER A 384 7.62 13.18 -28.96
N LEU A 385 6.41 13.31 -28.40
CA LEU A 385 5.93 12.47 -27.31
C LEU A 385 6.01 10.96 -27.65
N LYS A 386 5.75 10.60 -28.91
CA LYS A 386 5.87 9.24 -29.41
C LYS A 386 7.32 8.73 -29.32
N VAL A 387 8.25 9.52 -29.82
CA VAL A 387 9.70 9.19 -29.75
C VAL A 387 10.15 9.09 -28.30
N ALA A 388 9.73 10.01 -27.44
CA ALA A 388 10.08 9.97 -26.02
C ALA A 388 9.62 8.66 -25.35
N ARG A 389 8.41 8.18 -25.67
CA ARG A 389 7.92 6.88 -25.18
C ARG A 389 8.67 5.68 -25.77
N GLU A 390 9.12 5.76 -27.01
CA GLU A 390 9.91 4.71 -27.67
C GLU A 390 11.33 4.58 -27.10
N ILE A 391 11.95 5.69 -26.66
CA ILE A 391 13.30 5.65 -26.09
C ILE A 391 13.32 5.41 -24.58
N PHE A 392 12.21 5.60 -23.87
CA PHE A 392 12.17 5.45 -22.40
C PHE A 392 12.57 4.04 -21.93
N PRO A 393 12.11 2.92 -22.53
CA PRO A 393 12.59 1.59 -22.17
C PRO A 393 14.10 1.41 -22.37
N GLU A 394 14.68 2.04 -23.37
CA GLU A 394 16.13 2.00 -23.61
C GLU A 394 16.89 2.83 -22.56
N MET A 395 16.37 4.01 -22.19
CA MET A 395 16.90 4.78 -21.05
C MET A 395 16.92 3.92 -19.79
N TYR A 396 15.80 3.21 -19.54
CA TYR A 396 15.66 2.36 -18.38
C TYR A 396 16.62 1.16 -18.41
N GLY A 397 16.73 0.46 -19.54
CA GLY A 397 17.59 -0.71 -19.67
C GLY A 397 19.08 -0.42 -19.70
N THR A 398 19.48 0.76 -20.22
CA THR A 398 20.90 1.11 -20.41
C THR A 398 21.42 2.15 -19.40
N GLY A 399 20.51 2.87 -18.74
CA GLY A 399 20.84 4.01 -17.88
C GLY A 399 21.44 5.20 -18.64
N LYS A 400 21.34 5.25 -19.99
CA LYS A 400 21.82 6.38 -20.79
C LYS A 400 20.94 7.62 -20.62
N ALA A 401 21.55 8.81 -20.80
CA ALA A 401 20.80 10.05 -20.86
C ALA A 401 19.96 10.15 -22.15
N PRO A 402 18.76 10.80 -22.12
CA PRO A 402 17.89 10.88 -23.29
C PRO A 402 18.56 11.58 -24.48
N GLU A 403 19.37 12.63 -24.25
CA GLU A 403 20.10 13.35 -25.28
C GLU A 403 21.05 12.42 -26.06
N GLN A 404 21.74 11.53 -25.34
CA GLN A 404 22.67 10.59 -25.94
C GLN A 404 21.95 9.60 -26.87
N ILE A 405 20.82 9.02 -26.42
CA ILE A 405 20.03 8.09 -27.23
C ILE A 405 19.46 8.77 -28.47
N VAL A 406 18.93 10.00 -28.29
CA VAL A 406 18.39 10.79 -29.41
C VAL A 406 19.48 11.13 -30.42
N GLN A 407 20.68 11.45 -29.99
CA GLN A 407 21.83 11.71 -30.86
C GLN A 407 22.29 10.45 -31.58
N GLU A 408 22.49 9.33 -30.88
CA GLU A 408 22.93 8.04 -31.45
C GLU A 408 21.96 7.54 -32.53
N LYS A 409 20.66 7.76 -32.34
CA LYS A 409 19.61 7.30 -33.28
C LYS A 409 19.19 8.36 -34.30
N GLY A 410 19.70 9.56 -34.21
CA GLY A 410 19.29 10.64 -35.11
C GLY A 410 17.81 11.01 -35.05
N LEU A 411 17.22 10.98 -33.84
CA LEU A 411 15.78 11.17 -33.60
C LEU A 411 15.37 12.63 -33.34
N THR A 412 16.27 13.57 -33.47
CA THR A 412 16.00 14.99 -33.30
C THR A 412 14.95 15.47 -34.30
N GLN A 413 13.91 16.15 -33.83
CA GLN A 413 12.92 16.77 -34.72
C GLN A 413 13.53 17.92 -35.48
N VAL A 414 13.17 18.03 -36.73
CA VAL A 414 13.49 19.19 -37.54
C VAL A 414 12.55 20.32 -37.15
N SER A 415 13.03 21.25 -36.35
CA SER A 415 12.29 22.45 -35.91
C SER A 415 12.80 23.72 -36.57
N ASP A 416 13.86 23.62 -37.41
CA ASP A 416 14.42 24.77 -38.17
C ASP A 416 13.39 25.21 -39.19
N GLU A 417 12.95 26.44 -39.05
CA GLU A 417 11.98 27.10 -39.92
C GLU A 417 12.39 27.08 -41.40
N GLY A 418 13.67 27.26 -41.68
CA GLY A 418 14.21 27.26 -43.03
C GLY A 418 14.13 25.89 -43.70
N ALA A 419 14.46 24.83 -42.95
CA ALA A 419 14.36 23.46 -43.42
C ALA A 419 12.90 23.01 -43.59
N LEU A 420 12.04 23.35 -42.60
CA LEU A 420 10.60 23.06 -42.69
C LEU A 420 9.93 23.78 -43.82
N THR A 421 10.28 25.07 -44.04
CA THR A 421 9.72 25.87 -45.13
C THR A 421 10.00 25.25 -46.48
N ARG A 422 11.23 24.76 -46.73
CA ARG A 422 11.58 24.09 -48.00
C ARG A 422 10.74 22.80 -48.20
N ILE A 423 10.60 21.97 -47.17
CA ILE A 423 9.79 20.74 -47.24
C ILE A 423 8.32 21.08 -47.49
N ILE A 424 7.82 22.15 -46.85
CA ILE A 424 6.46 22.61 -47.03
C ILE A 424 6.22 23.07 -48.48
N ASP A 425 7.16 23.90 -49.03
CA ASP A 425 7.09 24.40 -50.40
C ASP A 425 7.04 23.24 -51.40
N GLU A 426 7.92 22.23 -51.25
CA GLU A 426 7.88 21.05 -52.12
C GLU A 426 6.56 20.25 -52.00
N VAL A 427 5.98 20.17 -50.81
CA VAL A 427 4.71 19.49 -50.59
C VAL A 427 3.56 20.28 -51.19
N LEU A 428 3.54 21.61 -51.08
CA LEU A 428 2.52 22.46 -51.65
C LEU A 428 2.57 22.42 -53.22
N GLU A 429 3.78 22.42 -53.79
CA GLU A 429 3.96 22.28 -55.26
C GLU A 429 3.46 20.92 -55.77
N LYS A 430 3.66 19.85 -55.03
CA LYS A 430 3.22 18.51 -55.40
C LYS A 430 1.72 18.25 -55.17
N ASN A 431 0.99 19.15 -54.47
CA ASN A 431 -0.44 18.99 -54.14
C ASN A 431 -1.28 20.21 -54.47
N PRO A 432 -1.24 20.72 -55.74
CA PRO A 432 -1.92 21.96 -56.12
C PRO A 432 -3.45 21.92 -55.97
N THR A 433 -4.05 20.76 -56.15
CA THR A 433 -5.50 20.54 -56.01
C THR A 433 -5.96 20.76 -54.56
N GLN A 434 -5.19 20.26 -53.61
CA GLN A 434 -5.49 20.37 -52.19
C GLN A 434 -5.24 21.80 -51.70
N VAL A 435 -4.23 22.46 -52.20
CA VAL A 435 -3.97 23.87 -51.94
C VAL A 435 -5.15 24.76 -52.41
N ALA A 436 -5.69 24.51 -53.64
CA ALA A 436 -6.88 25.19 -54.13
C ALA A 436 -8.11 24.94 -53.23
N GLN A 437 -8.34 23.70 -52.85
CA GLN A 437 -9.47 23.33 -51.95
C GLN A 437 -9.36 24.01 -50.57
N PHE A 438 -8.17 24.17 -50.02
CA PHE A 438 -8.01 24.90 -48.77
C PHE A 438 -8.34 26.37 -48.93
N LYS A 439 -7.88 27.03 -50.03
CA LYS A 439 -8.17 28.43 -50.35
C LYS A 439 -9.68 28.65 -50.62
N GLU A 440 -10.42 27.60 -51.04
CA GLU A 440 -11.88 27.62 -51.17
C GLU A 440 -12.63 27.41 -49.85
N GLY A 441 -11.91 27.32 -48.71
CA GLY A 441 -12.48 27.23 -47.37
C GLY A 441 -12.63 25.81 -46.81
N LYS A 442 -12.15 24.76 -47.49
CA LYS A 442 -12.18 23.37 -46.98
C LYS A 442 -11.05 23.12 -45.98
N SER A 443 -11.24 23.56 -44.74
CA SER A 443 -10.21 23.46 -43.66
C SER A 443 -9.75 22.02 -43.34
N GLN A 444 -10.54 20.99 -43.65
CA GLN A 444 -10.20 19.58 -43.44
C GLN A 444 -8.97 19.13 -44.25
N VAL A 445 -8.67 19.81 -45.36
CA VAL A 445 -7.52 19.48 -46.22
C VAL A 445 -6.18 19.82 -45.57
N LEU A 446 -6.18 20.72 -44.57
CA LEU A 446 -4.96 21.08 -43.83
C LEU A 446 -4.34 19.83 -43.14
N GLY A 447 -5.15 18.94 -42.56
CA GLY A 447 -4.70 17.68 -41.97
C GLY A 447 -3.99 16.76 -42.96
N PHE A 448 -4.48 16.71 -44.22
CA PHE A 448 -3.84 15.97 -45.30
C PHE A 448 -2.45 16.57 -45.62
N LEU A 449 -2.35 17.89 -45.79
CA LEU A 449 -1.12 18.58 -46.10
C LEU A 449 -0.07 18.40 -44.96
N VAL A 450 -0.52 18.51 -43.71
CA VAL A 450 0.35 18.18 -42.53
C VAL A 450 0.88 16.75 -42.63
N GLY A 451 0.01 15.77 -42.97
CA GLY A 451 0.38 14.38 -43.17
C GLY A 451 1.44 14.18 -44.28
N GLN A 452 1.34 14.91 -45.39
CA GLN A 452 2.30 14.88 -46.48
C GLN A 452 3.65 15.48 -46.09
N VAL A 453 3.67 16.58 -45.34
CA VAL A 453 4.91 17.18 -44.79
C VAL A 453 5.56 16.22 -43.77
N MET A 454 4.77 15.60 -42.90
CA MET A 454 5.28 14.58 -41.98
C MET A 454 5.90 13.39 -42.73
N LYS A 455 5.29 12.94 -43.80
CA LYS A 455 5.84 11.87 -44.66
C LYS A 455 7.13 12.29 -45.36
N ALA A 456 7.15 13.49 -45.93
CA ALA A 456 8.33 14.04 -46.63
C ALA A 456 9.51 14.27 -45.70
N SER A 457 9.25 14.62 -44.44
CA SER A 457 10.28 14.79 -43.39
C SER A 457 10.71 13.46 -42.72
N GLY A 458 10.19 12.31 -43.16
CA GLY A 458 10.44 11.03 -42.52
C GLY A 458 9.94 10.96 -41.09
N GLY A 459 8.87 11.70 -40.75
CA GLY A 459 8.33 11.79 -39.39
C GLY A 459 9.09 12.72 -38.43
N LYS A 460 10.12 13.40 -38.93
CA LYS A 460 11.01 14.24 -38.10
C LYS A 460 10.53 15.69 -37.95
N ALA A 461 9.54 16.15 -38.73
CA ALA A 461 9.01 17.54 -38.61
C ALA A 461 8.18 17.68 -37.33
N ASN A 462 8.24 18.88 -36.70
CA ASN A 462 7.35 19.20 -35.59
C ASN A 462 5.93 19.50 -36.12
N PRO A 463 4.88 18.67 -35.80
CA PRO A 463 3.56 18.85 -36.37
C PRO A 463 2.90 20.21 -36.04
N GLY A 464 3.18 20.76 -34.84
CA GLY A 464 2.68 22.07 -34.43
C GLY A 464 3.25 23.19 -35.30
N LYS A 465 4.58 23.22 -35.46
CA LYS A 465 5.23 24.18 -36.36
C LYS A 465 4.87 24.01 -37.81
N VAL A 466 4.75 22.78 -38.30
CA VAL A 466 4.24 22.51 -39.67
C VAL A 466 2.85 23.07 -39.88
N ASN A 467 1.97 22.89 -38.91
CA ASN A 467 0.59 23.41 -38.99
C ASN A 467 0.56 24.95 -39.00
N GLU A 468 1.39 25.58 -38.16
CA GLU A 468 1.54 27.02 -38.12
C GLU A 468 2.07 27.59 -39.45
N LEU A 469 3.19 27.06 -39.95
CA LEU A 469 3.81 27.47 -41.21
C LEU A 469 2.89 27.22 -42.42
N LEU A 470 2.17 26.13 -42.46
CA LEU A 470 1.16 25.83 -43.50
C LEU A 470 0.06 26.89 -43.47
N LYS A 471 -0.47 27.26 -42.31
CA LYS A 471 -1.51 28.31 -42.18
C LYS A 471 -0.96 29.67 -42.62
N GLN A 472 0.26 30.01 -42.27
CA GLN A 472 0.87 31.28 -42.70
C GLN A 472 1.09 31.35 -44.22
N LYS A 473 1.43 30.24 -44.87
CA LYS A 473 1.68 30.19 -46.31
C LYS A 473 0.37 30.04 -47.17
N LEU A 474 -0.64 29.46 -46.59
CA LEU A 474 -1.89 29.24 -47.34
C LEU A 474 -2.88 30.39 -47.16
N GLY A 475 -2.64 31.30 -46.20
CA GLY A 475 -3.50 32.45 -45.92
C GLY A 475 -4.53 32.13 -44.89
#